data_589a34d4b6aa811756adecf573fb532b
#
_entry.id   589a34d4b6aa811756adecf573fb532b
#
_cell.length_a   1.000
_cell.length_b   1.000
_cell.length_c   1.000
_cell.angle_alpha   90.00
_cell.angle_beta   90.00
_cell.angle_gamma   90.00
#
_symmetry.space_group_name_H-M   'P 1'
#
loop_
_entity.id
_entity.type
_entity.pdbx_description
1 polymer ?
#
loop_
_entity_poly.entity_id
_entity_poly.type
_entity_poly.pdbx_seq_one_letter_code
_entity_poly.pdbx_strand_id
1 'polypeptide(L)'
;MIKRALMVIVAGVAIYLLVPRLGGLSRDAAALRHANVWLALLGIAAEVASIAAYVTLYRSLLRAEHAEVPWLAAGRGVMSAFLISHVLPGGSAAGTVVNVRTMEREGVPPRRTGLALVLAVLLSDIGLGLIFLAGVIYSLAKQHLAAGYVAVALIVIPILAVLVAVVFLLAFRRELGASAVRRIARLLHRFIHRIDPDALARSAEEIADEAREALTGKRFLIAMGLALANWLLDIFVLYLFFLALGHHQHFGALLVAYALANMAAAIPLTPAGLGFVEATLIGVSVAFGAPREVAVVAVLGYRLVNFWLPLPVGLVAYIHSRATPSEPADAA
;
A
#
# COMPACT_ATOMS: atom_id res chain seq x y z
N MET A 1 24.86 -1.92 7.58
CA MET A 1 23.40 -1.91 7.41
C MET A 1 22.88 -3.12 6.64
N ILE A 2 23.41 -3.43 5.46
CA ILE A 2 22.96 -4.55 4.59
C ILE A 2 22.95 -5.90 5.31
N LYS A 3 24.07 -6.27 6.00
CA LYS A 3 24.14 -7.52 6.79
C LYS A 3 23.06 -7.60 7.88
N ARG A 4 22.74 -6.47 8.54
CA ARG A 4 21.68 -6.41 9.55
C ARG A 4 20.28 -6.55 8.92
N ALA A 5 20.03 -5.88 7.78
CA ALA A 5 18.78 -6.02 7.04
C ALA A 5 18.56 -7.47 6.57
N LEU A 6 19.61 -8.07 5.97
CA LEU A 6 19.55 -9.48 5.55
C LEU A 6 19.29 -10.42 6.74
N MET A 7 19.94 -10.16 7.88
CA MET A 7 19.77 -10.97 9.09
C MET A 7 18.35 -10.84 9.66
N VAL A 8 17.75 -9.64 9.63
CA VAL A 8 16.35 -9.40 10.06
C VAL A 8 15.38 -10.10 9.11
N ILE A 9 15.61 -10.02 7.79
CA ILE A 9 14.78 -10.71 6.78
C ILE A 9 14.85 -12.23 7.00
N VAL A 10 16.06 -12.79 7.09
CA VAL A 10 16.26 -14.24 7.28
C VAL A 10 15.68 -14.71 8.62
N ALA A 11 15.92 -13.97 9.72
CA ALA A 11 15.34 -14.28 11.01
C ALA A 11 13.82 -14.16 11.00
N GLY A 12 13.26 -13.13 10.37
CA GLY A 12 11.83 -12.95 10.23
C GLY A 12 11.17 -14.06 9.41
N VAL A 13 11.75 -14.43 8.26
CA VAL A 13 11.29 -15.58 7.46
C VAL A 13 11.39 -16.87 8.27
N ALA A 14 12.50 -17.09 8.97
CA ALA A 14 12.68 -18.28 9.80
C ALA A 14 11.63 -18.35 10.92
N ILE A 15 11.40 -17.26 11.64
CA ILE A 15 10.36 -17.18 12.69
C ILE A 15 8.98 -17.39 12.06
N TYR A 16 8.70 -16.73 10.94
CA TYR A 16 7.43 -16.84 10.23
C TYR A 16 7.14 -18.27 9.76
N LEU A 17 8.15 -18.99 9.29
CA LEU A 17 8.03 -20.39 8.91
C LEU A 17 8.01 -21.36 10.11
N LEU A 18 8.53 -20.94 11.27
CA LEU A 18 8.56 -21.74 12.50
C LEU A 18 7.29 -21.58 13.34
N VAL A 19 6.66 -20.39 13.36
CA VAL A 19 5.41 -20.13 14.11
C VAL A 19 4.32 -21.17 13.84
N PRO A 20 4.06 -21.61 12.59
CA PRO A 20 3.14 -22.71 12.33
C PRO A 20 3.53 -24.04 12.99
N ARG A 21 4.82 -24.35 13.07
CA ARG A 21 5.30 -25.62 13.68
C ARG A 21 5.16 -25.66 15.19
N LEU A 22 5.19 -24.50 15.86
CA LEU A 22 5.04 -24.39 17.31
C LEU A 22 3.57 -24.49 17.77
N GLY A 23 2.60 -24.25 16.87
CA GLY A 23 1.16 -24.27 17.16
C GLY A 23 0.44 -25.61 16.97
N GLY A 24 1.15 -26.73 16.78
CA GLY A 24 0.52 -28.06 16.62
C GLY A 24 0.03 -28.36 15.20
N LEU A 25 0.54 -27.69 14.20
CA LEU A 25 0.18 -27.74 12.78
C LEU A 25 0.60 -29.04 12.05
N SER A 26 0.82 -30.15 12.75
CA SER A 26 1.00 -31.47 12.12
C SER A 26 -0.21 -31.90 11.26
N ARG A 27 -1.42 -31.36 11.55
CA ARG A 27 -2.63 -31.57 10.72
C ARG A 27 -2.64 -30.66 9.49
N ASP A 28 -2.04 -29.47 9.55
CA ASP A 28 -2.03 -28.48 8.46
C ASP A 28 -1.02 -28.82 7.35
N ALA A 29 0.01 -29.62 7.66
CA ALA A 29 0.92 -30.16 6.66
C ALA A 29 0.20 -31.10 5.66
N ALA A 30 -0.94 -31.66 6.04
CA ALA A 30 -1.77 -32.48 5.14
C ALA A 30 -2.46 -31.60 4.09
N ALA A 31 -2.90 -30.41 4.43
CA ALA A 31 -3.49 -29.45 3.48
C ALA A 31 -2.48 -29.00 2.41
N LEU A 32 -1.21 -28.83 2.78
CA LEU A 32 -0.15 -28.48 1.85
C LEU A 32 0.20 -29.59 0.84
N ARG A 33 0.00 -30.87 1.19
CA ARG A 33 0.28 -31.99 0.27
C ARG A 33 -0.65 -32.04 -0.93
N HIS A 34 -1.84 -31.48 -0.80
CA HIS A 34 -2.86 -31.41 -1.85
C HIS A 34 -2.98 -30.02 -2.47
N ALA A 35 -2.15 -29.08 -2.04
CA ALA A 35 -2.17 -27.71 -2.56
C ALA A 35 -1.82 -27.67 -4.05
N ASN A 36 -2.63 -26.96 -4.83
CA ASN A 36 -2.37 -26.77 -6.25
C ASN A 36 -1.26 -25.73 -6.44
N VAL A 37 -0.05 -26.24 -6.75
CA VAL A 37 1.15 -25.40 -6.94
C VAL A 37 1.01 -24.41 -8.11
N TRP A 38 0.21 -24.73 -9.13
CA TRP A 38 -0.01 -23.83 -10.27
C TRP A 38 -0.78 -22.57 -9.86
N LEU A 39 -1.74 -22.71 -8.95
CA LEU A 39 -2.47 -21.55 -8.39
C LEU A 39 -1.55 -20.69 -7.50
N ALA A 40 -0.63 -21.29 -6.76
CA ALA A 40 0.37 -20.54 -6.00
C ALA A 40 1.34 -19.77 -6.93
N LEU A 41 1.80 -20.40 -8.03
CA LEU A 41 2.63 -19.74 -9.05
C LEU A 41 1.87 -18.60 -9.75
N LEU A 42 0.58 -18.80 -10.06
CA LEU A 42 -0.29 -17.74 -10.58
C LEU A 42 -0.43 -16.61 -9.56
N GLY A 43 -0.47 -16.92 -8.25
CA GLY A 43 -0.43 -15.94 -7.17
C GLY A 43 0.83 -15.09 -7.21
N ILE A 44 2.00 -15.69 -7.41
CA ILE A 44 3.26 -14.93 -7.57
C ILE A 44 3.20 -14.01 -8.80
N ALA A 45 2.68 -14.51 -9.92
CA ALA A 45 2.54 -13.69 -11.13
C ALA A 45 1.56 -12.52 -10.92
N ALA A 46 0.45 -12.75 -10.22
CA ALA A 46 -0.51 -11.72 -9.87
C ALA A 46 0.09 -10.67 -8.93
N GLU A 47 0.94 -11.07 -7.98
CA GLU A 47 1.65 -10.14 -7.10
C GLU A 47 2.65 -9.26 -7.87
N VAL A 48 3.41 -9.85 -8.79
CA VAL A 48 4.30 -9.08 -9.68
C VAL A 48 3.48 -8.07 -10.51
N ALA A 49 2.31 -8.45 -11.00
CA ALA A 49 1.41 -7.54 -11.71
C ALA A 49 0.85 -6.45 -10.79
N SER A 50 0.54 -6.76 -9.53
CA SER A 50 0.10 -5.81 -8.50
C SER A 50 1.18 -4.74 -8.27
N ILE A 51 2.41 -5.17 -7.99
CA ILE A 51 3.56 -4.27 -7.81
C ILE A 51 3.80 -3.42 -9.08
N ALA A 52 3.70 -4.04 -10.26
CA ALA A 52 3.85 -3.33 -11.53
C ALA A 52 2.76 -2.26 -11.75
N ALA A 53 1.52 -2.54 -11.33
CA ALA A 53 0.43 -1.56 -11.35
C ALA A 53 0.73 -0.37 -10.43
N TYR A 54 1.22 -0.62 -9.20
CA TYR A 54 1.61 0.45 -8.28
C TYR A 54 2.80 1.29 -8.80
N VAL A 55 3.84 0.64 -9.34
CA VAL A 55 4.98 1.34 -9.97
C VAL A 55 4.52 2.18 -11.14
N THR A 56 3.57 1.68 -11.95
CA THR A 56 3.02 2.41 -13.08
C THR A 56 2.15 3.59 -12.62
N LEU A 57 1.34 3.41 -11.57
CA LEU A 57 0.61 4.50 -10.91
C LEU A 57 1.59 5.61 -10.47
N TYR A 58 2.58 5.25 -9.68
CA TYR A 58 3.58 6.20 -9.17
C TYR A 58 4.30 6.94 -10.31
N ARG A 59 4.77 6.19 -11.32
CA ARG A 59 5.40 6.77 -12.51
C ARG A 59 4.47 7.72 -13.29
N SER A 60 3.18 7.38 -13.38
CA SER A 60 2.20 8.23 -14.08
C SER A 60 2.03 9.60 -13.39
N LEU A 61 2.14 9.62 -12.07
CA LEU A 61 2.07 10.84 -11.26
C LEU A 61 3.36 11.66 -11.33
N LEU A 62 4.52 11.01 -11.48
CA LEU A 62 5.81 11.70 -11.71
C LEU A 62 5.87 12.39 -13.10
N ARG A 63 5.19 11.83 -14.11
CA ARG A 63 5.22 12.31 -15.50
C ARG A 63 4.41 13.59 -15.76
N ALA A 64 3.63 14.07 -14.82
CA ALA A 64 2.72 15.19 -15.03
C ALA A 64 3.41 16.47 -15.56
N GLU A 65 4.74 16.60 -15.40
CA GLU A 65 5.52 17.75 -15.82
C GLU A 65 6.83 17.42 -16.59
N HIS A 66 6.78 16.62 -17.64
CA HIS A 66 7.89 16.41 -18.58
C HIS A 66 9.10 15.60 -18.07
N ALA A 67 9.10 15.08 -16.84
CA ALA A 67 10.15 14.17 -16.39
C ALA A 67 9.89 12.74 -16.92
N GLU A 68 10.60 12.33 -17.94
CA GLU A 68 10.57 10.96 -18.43
C GLU A 68 11.38 10.04 -17.49
N VAL A 69 10.75 9.60 -16.41
CA VAL A 69 11.36 8.61 -15.51
C VAL A 69 11.22 7.21 -16.12
N PRO A 70 12.33 6.48 -16.33
CA PRO A 70 12.27 5.09 -16.76
C PRO A 70 11.48 4.23 -15.75
N TRP A 71 10.72 3.24 -16.25
CA TRP A 71 9.89 2.40 -15.37
C TRP A 71 10.73 1.68 -14.30
N LEU A 72 11.91 1.19 -14.67
CA LEU A 72 12.83 0.53 -13.75
C LEU A 72 13.37 1.48 -12.67
N ALA A 73 13.57 2.77 -12.98
CA ALA A 73 13.99 3.78 -12.02
C ALA A 73 12.89 4.03 -10.98
N ALA A 74 11.64 4.24 -11.43
CA ALA A 74 10.48 4.34 -10.55
C ALA A 74 10.33 3.07 -9.69
N GLY A 75 10.50 1.88 -10.29
CA GLY A 75 10.48 0.59 -9.60
C GLY A 75 11.56 0.47 -8.53
N ARG A 76 12.80 0.91 -8.81
CA ARG A 76 13.89 0.96 -7.81
C ARG A 76 13.52 1.85 -6.62
N GLY A 77 12.94 3.03 -6.87
CA GLY A 77 12.48 3.93 -5.83
C GLY A 77 11.41 3.28 -4.93
N VAL A 78 10.37 2.71 -5.56
CA VAL A 78 9.26 2.04 -4.85
C VAL A 78 9.77 0.84 -4.04
N MET A 79 10.55 -0.06 -4.65
CA MET A 79 11.03 -1.27 -3.97
C MET A 79 12.04 -0.97 -2.86
N SER A 80 12.90 0.04 -3.03
CA SER A 80 13.81 0.50 -1.97
C SER A 80 13.04 1.09 -0.79
N ALA A 81 12.00 1.88 -1.07
CA ALA A 81 11.11 2.43 -0.05
C ALA A 81 10.34 1.32 0.67
N PHE A 82 9.82 0.34 -0.07
CA PHE A 82 9.15 -0.83 0.48
C PHE A 82 10.02 -1.55 1.51
N LEU A 83 11.26 -1.90 1.14
CA LEU A 83 12.20 -2.53 2.05
C LEU A 83 12.35 -1.73 3.36
N ILE A 84 12.65 -0.44 3.25
CA ILE A 84 12.95 0.40 4.42
C ILE A 84 11.71 0.59 5.29
N SER A 85 10.54 0.78 4.67
CA SER A 85 9.26 0.93 5.38
C SER A 85 8.88 -0.31 6.18
N HIS A 86 9.25 -1.50 5.71
CA HIS A 86 8.85 -2.77 6.31
C HIS A 86 9.88 -3.33 7.29
N VAL A 87 11.16 -2.97 7.14
CA VAL A 87 12.24 -3.47 8.04
C VAL A 87 12.45 -2.57 9.26
N LEU A 88 12.18 -1.27 9.14
CA LEU A 88 12.41 -0.32 10.24
C LEU A 88 11.10 -0.02 10.99
N PRO A 89 11.11 -0.01 12.34
CA PRO A 89 9.99 0.51 13.11
C PRO A 89 9.73 1.98 12.75
N GLY A 90 8.48 2.33 12.43
CA GLY A 90 8.14 3.68 11.92
C GLY A 90 8.77 3.99 10.56
N GLY A 91 9.12 2.95 9.78
CA GLY A 91 9.90 3.04 8.55
C GLY A 91 9.24 3.75 7.38
N SER A 92 7.93 4.05 7.42
CA SER A 92 7.23 4.72 6.32
C SER A 92 7.86 6.06 5.96
N ALA A 93 8.19 6.89 6.96
CA ALA A 93 8.89 8.16 6.73
C ALA A 93 10.31 7.94 6.18
N ALA A 94 11.04 6.96 6.69
CA ALA A 94 12.37 6.62 6.19
C ALA A 94 12.32 6.06 4.76
N GLY A 95 11.31 5.25 4.44
CA GLY A 95 11.06 4.77 3.08
C GLY A 95 10.77 5.90 2.10
N THR A 96 9.95 6.87 2.50
CA THR A 96 9.69 8.09 1.71
C THR A 96 10.99 8.84 1.41
N VAL A 97 11.84 9.06 2.42
CA VAL A 97 13.14 9.73 2.22
C VAL A 97 14.04 8.95 1.26
N VAL A 98 14.06 7.61 1.35
CA VAL A 98 14.84 6.77 0.44
C VAL A 98 14.30 6.86 -0.99
N ASN A 99 12.97 6.86 -1.18
CA ASN A 99 12.37 7.05 -2.49
C ASN A 99 12.76 8.42 -3.09
N VAL A 100 12.57 9.49 -2.32
CA VAL A 100 12.92 10.86 -2.76
C VAL A 100 14.40 10.94 -3.19
N ARG A 101 15.32 10.42 -2.37
CA ARG A 101 16.74 10.41 -2.72
C ARG A 101 17.07 9.55 -3.94
N THR A 102 16.31 8.47 -4.17
CA THR A 102 16.49 7.64 -5.35
C THR A 102 16.03 8.38 -6.61
N MET A 103 14.89 9.07 -6.53
CA MET A 103 14.37 9.86 -7.65
C MET A 103 15.20 11.12 -7.92
N GLU A 104 15.74 11.76 -6.89
CA GLU A 104 16.65 12.90 -7.02
C GLU A 104 17.90 12.54 -7.85
N ARG A 105 18.44 11.34 -7.69
CA ARG A 105 19.56 10.83 -8.50
C ARG A 105 19.17 10.55 -9.96
N GLU A 106 17.91 10.34 -10.22
CA GLU A 106 17.34 10.21 -11.58
C GLU A 106 16.92 11.59 -12.15
N GLY A 107 17.33 12.70 -11.50
CA GLY A 107 17.04 14.07 -11.96
C GLY A 107 15.63 14.58 -11.61
N VAL A 108 14.86 13.86 -10.78
CA VAL A 108 13.51 14.29 -10.38
C VAL A 108 13.58 15.15 -9.12
N PRO A 109 13.06 16.39 -9.14
CA PRO A 109 13.07 17.25 -7.97
C PRO A 109 12.38 16.61 -6.75
N PRO A 110 12.94 16.77 -5.52
CA PRO A 110 12.38 16.19 -4.29
C PRO A 110 10.92 16.56 -4.06
N ARG A 111 10.54 17.79 -4.37
CA ARG A 111 9.16 18.28 -4.23
C ARG A 111 8.17 17.47 -5.09
N ARG A 112 8.51 17.22 -6.36
CA ARG A 112 7.68 16.43 -7.29
C ARG A 112 7.55 14.98 -6.84
N THR A 113 8.65 14.39 -6.43
CA THR A 113 8.64 13.04 -5.87
C THR A 113 7.74 12.97 -4.64
N GLY A 114 7.84 13.96 -3.74
CA GLY A 114 7.00 14.04 -2.55
C GLY A 114 5.51 14.14 -2.89
N LEU A 115 5.15 15.01 -3.85
CA LEU A 115 3.77 15.15 -4.31
C LEU A 115 3.25 13.85 -4.96
N ALA A 116 4.02 13.25 -5.86
CA ALA A 116 3.64 11.99 -6.51
C ALA A 116 3.40 10.87 -5.48
N LEU A 117 4.23 10.79 -4.43
CA LEU A 117 4.04 9.83 -3.34
C LEU A 117 2.75 10.11 -2.56
N VAL A 118 2.49 11.37 -2.20
CA VAL A 118 1.26 11.75 -1.49
C VAL A 118 0.03 11.42 -2.33
N LEU A 119 0.03 11.77 -3.62
CA LEU A 119 -1.09 11.46 -4.52
C LEU A 119 -1.27 9.95 -4.71
N ALA A 120 -0.17 9.18 -4.85
CA ALA A 120 -0.23 7.73 -4.96
C ALA A 120 -0.88 7.10 -3.71
N VAL A 121 -0.48 7.53 -2.51
CA VAL A 121 -1.07 7.07 -1.24
C VAL A 121 -2.54 7.46 -1.16
N LEU A 122 -2.91 8.72 -1.43
CA LEU A 122 -4.29 9.18 -1.38
C LEU A 122 -5.20 8.39 -2.34
N LEU A 123 -4.76 8.21 -3.59
CA LEU A 123 -5.53 7.42 -4.57
C LEU A 123 -5.62 5.95 -4.17
N SER A 124 -4.55 5.37 -3.63
CA SER A 124 -4.56 4.00 -3.12
C SER A 124 -5.53 3.85 -1.93
N ASP A 125 -5.51 4.76 -0.97
CA ASP A 125 -6.39 4.71 0.20
C ASP A 125 -7.86 4.91 -0.17
N ILE A 126 -8.15 5.81 -1.14
CA ILE A 126 -9.49 5.94 -1.72
C ILE A 126 -9.90 4.63 -2.41
N GLY A 127 -9.02 4.04 -3.21
CA GLY A 127 -9.27 2.75 -3.85
C GLY A 127 -9.58 1.64 -2.84
N LEU A 128 -8.80 1.54 -1.77
CA LEU A 128 -9.01 0.59 -0.68
C LEU A 128 -10.36 0.81 0.03
N GLY A 129 -10.72 2.07 0.29
CA GLY A 129 -12.01 2.43 0.86
C GLY A 129 -13.19 2.05 -0.04
N LEU A 130 -13.08 2.26 -1.36
CA LEU A 130 -14.08 1.84 -2.34
C LEU A 130 -14.21 0.31 -2.38
N ILE A 131 -13.12 -0.42 -2.34
CA ILE A 131 -13.09 -1.89 -2.28
C ILE A 131 -13.77 -2.38 -1.01
N PHE A 132 -13.49 -1.76 0.15
CA PHE A 132 -14.18 -2.08 1.40
C PHE A 132 -15.69 -1.90 1.27
N LEU A 133 -16.15 -0.75 0.77
CA LEU A 133 -17.58 -0.47 0.58
C LEU A 133 -18.23 -1.47 -0.40
N ALA A 134 -17.55 -1.78 -1.50
CA ALA A 134 -18.03 -2.80 -2.44
C ALA A 134 -18.16 -4.17 -1.76
N GLY A 135 -17.19 -4.56 -0.92
CA GLY A 135 -17.23 -5.79 -0.14
C GLY A 135 -18.40 -5.81 0.86
N VAL A 136 -18.62 -4.71 1.58
CA VAL A 136 -19.75 -4.57 2.51
C VAL A 136 -21.08 -4.65 1.78
N ILE A 137 -21.26 -3.90 0.68
CA ILE A 137 -22.50 -3.93 -0.12
C ILE A 137 -22.78 -5.32 -0.66
N TYR A 138 -21.77 -5.99 -1.23
CA TYR A 138 -21.89 -7.35 -1.73
C TYR A 138 -22.30 -8.34 -0.63
N SER A 139 -21.69 -8.23 0.56
CA SER A 139 -21.94 -9.12 1.69
C SER A 139 -23.33 -8.88 2.31
N LEU A 140 -23.79 -7.61 2.36
CA LEU A 140 -25.17 -7.27 2.75
C LEU A 140 -26.20 -7.90 1.80
N ALA A 141 -25.97 -7.78 0.49
CA ALA A 141 -26.87 -8.34 -0.51
C ALA A 141 -27.00 -9.88 -0.44
N LYS A 142 -25.97 -10.55 0.10
CA LYS A 142 -25.93 -12.01 0.29
C LYS A 142 -26.31 -12.46 1.72
N GLN A 143 -26.72 -11.53 2.60
CA GLN A 143 -27.12 -11.77 4.01
C GLN A 143 -26.02 -12.41 4.88
N HIS A 144 -24.75 -12.16 4.58
CA HIS A 144 -23.62 -12.75 5.30
C HIS A 144 -22.90 -11.77 6.24
N LEU A 145 -23.53 -10.66 6.63
CA LEU A 145 -22.87 -9.64 7.45
C LEU A 145 -23.27 -9.72 8.93
N ALA A 146 -22.24 -9.80 9.80
CA ALA A 146 -22.41 -9.50 11.22
C ALA A 146 -22.51 -7.97 11.44
N ALA A 147 -23.31 -7.53 12.42
CA ALA A 147 -23.54 -6.12 12.74
C ALA A 147 -22.23 -5.31 12.96
N GLY A 148 -21.15 -5.96 13.37
CA GLY A 148 -19.84 -5.32 13.55
C GLY A 148 -19.26 -4.71 12.29
N TYR A 149 -19.51 -5.28 11.11
CA TYR A 149 -18.98 -4.73 9.85
C TYR A 149 -19.71 -3.45 9.43
N VAL A 150 -20.98 -3.31 9.80
CA VAL A 150 -21.74 -2.08 9.60
C VAL A 150 -21.17 -0.96 10.46
N ALA A 151 -20.80 -1.25 11.72
CA ALA A 151 -20.17 -0.29 12.60
C ALA A 151 -18.83 0.21 12.03
N VAL A 152 -18.01 -0.69 11.47
CA VAL A 152 -16.76 -0.30 10.81
C VAL A 152 -17.03 0.53 9.55
N ALA A 153 -18.06 0.20 8.76
CA ALA A 153 -18.44 1.01 7.59
C ALA A 153 -18.80 2.45 7.97
N LEU A 154 -19.46 2.66 9.10
CA LEU A 154 -19.78 3.99 9.63
C LEU A 154 -18.54 4.83 10.00
N ILE A 155 -17.40 4.19 10.26
CA ILE A 155 -16.10 4.86 10.47
C ILE A 155 -15.40 5.10 9.14
N VAL A 156 -15.40 4.11 8.25
CA VAL A 156 -14.69 4.17 6.98
C VAL A 156 -15.31 5.20 6.02
N ILE A 157 -16.63 5.32 5.99
CA ILE A 157 -17.34 6.26 5.10
C ILE A 157 -16.90 7.73 5.35
N PRO A 158 -16.87 8.26 6.57
CA PRO A 158 -16.38 9.62 6.81
C PRO A 158 -14.90 9.79 6.44
N ILE A 159 -14.05 8.81 6.73
CA ILE A 159 -12.63 8.86 6.35
C ILE A 159 -12.50 8.93 4.84
N LEU A 160 -13.20 8.05 4.11
CA LEU A 160 -13.21 8.05 2.66
C LEU A 160 -13.74 9.38 2.09
N ALA A 161 -14.81 9.93 2.68
CA ALA A 161 -15.36 11.21 2.28
C ALA A 161 -14.33 12.36 2.46
N VAL A 162 -13.55 12.34 3.55
CA VAL A 162 -12.46 13.30 3.77
C VAL A 162 -11.35 13.11 2.74
N LEU A 163 -10.91 11.89 2.45
CA LEU A 163 -9.88 11.63 1.44
C LEU A 163 -10.32 12.09 0.05
N VAL A 164 -11.55 11.77 -0.34
CA VAL A 164 -12.14 12.22 -1.61
C VAL A 164 -12.24 13.75 -1.64
N ALA A 165 -12.67 14.38 -0.54
CA ALA A 165 -12.74 15.84 -0.44
C ALA A 165 -11.35 16.49 -0.58
N VAL A 166 -10.31 15.91 0.03
CA VAL A 166 -8.92 16.40 -0.11
C VAL A 166 -8.48 16.34 -1.57
N VAL A 167 -8.66 15.18 -2.24
CA VAL A 167 -8.31 15.03 -3.66
C VAL A 167 -9.13 15.99 -4.52
N PHE A 168 -10.42 16.14 -4.25
CA PHE A 168 -11.29 17.07 -4.97
C PHE A 168 -10.84 18.52 -4.80
N LEU A 169 -10.51 18.95 -3.58
CA LEU A 169 -10.02 20.30 -3.31
C LEU A 169 -8.69 20.57 -4.01
N LEU A 170 -7.76 19.62 -3.97
CA LEU A 170 -6.48 19.73 -4.67
C LEU A 170 -6.66 19.79 -6.19
N ALA A 171 -7.54 18.97 -6.77
CA ALA A 171 -7.71 18.89 -8.22
C ALA A 171 -8.60 20.00 -8.82
N PHE A 172 -9.63 20.47 -8.07
CA PHE A 172 -10.70 21.30 -8.67
C PHE A 172 -10.95 22.63 -7.97
N ARG A 173 -10.52 22.83 -6.71
CA ARG A 173 -10.87 23.99 -5.88
C ARG A 173 -9.67 24.57 -5.14
N ARG A 174 -8.67 25.00 -5.88
CA ARG A 174 -7.40 25.57 -5.41
C ARG A 174 -7.60 26.61 -4.27
N GLU A 175 -8.49 27.59 -4.48
CA GLU A 175 -8.72 28.67 -3.52
C GLU A 175 -9.32 28.15 -2.20
N LEU A 176 -10.24 27.19 -2.27
CA LEU A 176 -10.82 26.55 -1.11
C LEU A 176 -9.80 25.69 -0.35
N GLY A 177 -8.96 24.96 -1.10
CA GLY A 177 -7.86 24.18 -0.52
C GLY A 177 -6.87 25.07 0.21
N ALA A 178 -6.38 26.13 -0.43
CA ALA A 178 -5.46 27.08 0.19
C ALA A 178 -6.08 27.79 1.40
N SER A 179 -7.35 28.18 1.32
CA SER A 179 -8.06 28.81 2.46
C SER A 179 -8.22 27.85 3.64
N ALA A 180 -8.50 26.57 3.38
CA ALA A 180 -8.58 25.54 4.42
C ALA A 180 -7.21 25.32 5.08
N VAL A 181 -6.13 25.19 4.27
CA VAL A 181 -4.76 25.08 4.78
C VAL A 181 -4.40 26.30 5.62
N ARG A 182 -4.72 27.51 5.16
CA ARG A 182 -4.47 28.76 5.90
C ARG A 182 -5.22 28.80 7.22
N ARG A 183 -6.46 28.30 7.29
CA ARG A 183 -7.22 28.21 8.55
C ARG A 183 -6.58 27.22 9.52
N ILE A 184 -6.24 26.04 9.05
CA ILE A 184 -5.60 25.00 9.86
C ILE A 184 -4.22 25.50 10.34
N ALA A 185 -3.42 26.08 9.46
CA ALA A 185 -2.11 26.63 9.79
C ALA A 185 -2.21 27.75 10.85
N ARG A 186 -3.23 28.63 10.79
CA ARG A 186 -3.49 29.64 11.82
C ARG A 186 -3.87 29.03 13.16
N LEU A 187 -4.65 27.94 13.17
CA LEU A 187 -4.96 27.22 14.40
C LEU A 187 -3.71 26.60 15.01
N LEU A 188 -2.88 25.96 14.18
CA LEU A 188 -1.62 25.32 14.59
C LEU A 188 -0.58 26.36 15.04
N HIS A 189 -0.53 27.52 14.40
CA HIS A 189 0.37 28.63 14.78
C HIS A 189 0.15 29.07 16.23
N ARG A 190 -1.08 28.94 16.78
CA ARG A 190 -1.34 29.22 18.20
C ARG A 190 -0.57 28.31 19.15
N PHE A 191 -0.22 27.09 18.70
CA PHE A 191 0.53 26.11 19.49
C PHE A 191 1.98 26.01 19.05
N ILE A 192 2.27 26.26 17.76
CA ILE A 192 3.60 26.12 17.16
C ILE A 192 3.92 27.42 16.40
N HIS A 193 4.53 28.39 17.07
CA HIS A 193 4.81 29.74 16.55
C HIS A 193 5.79 29.77 15.36
N ARG A 194 6.42 28.63 15.00
CA ARG A 194 7.34 28.50 13.85
C ARG A 194 6.63 28.25 12.51
N ILE A 195 5.32 28.05 12.49
CA ILE A 195 4.54 27.82 11.29
C ILE A 195 4.12 29.18 10.72
N ASP A 196 4.58 29.51 9.50
CA ASP A 196 4.06 30.66 8.73
C ASP A 196 2.80 30.23 7.97
N PRO A 197 1.60 30.72 8.33
CA PRO A 197 0.35 30.33 7.67
C PRO A 197 0.27 30.74 6.20
N ASP A 198 0.92 31.84 5.82
CA ASP A 198 0.87 32.34 4.45
C ASP A 198 1.88 31.62 3.56
N ALA A 199 3.05 31.27 4.07
CA ALA A 199 3.99 30.40 3.37
C ALA A 199 3.38 29.02 3.11
N LEU A 200 2.70 28.44 4.12
CA LEU A 200 2.02 27.15 3.97
C LEU A 200 0.87 27.20 2.96
N ALA A 201 0.11 28.31 2.94
CA ALA A 201 -0.98 28.51 1.98
C ALA A 201 -0.44 28.64 0.53
N ARG A 202 0.64 29.38 0.31
CA ARG A 202 1.30 29.48 -1.01
C ARG A 202 1.82 28.12 -1.48
N SER A 203 2.49 27.39 -0.60
CA SER A 203 2.93 26.02 -0.92
C SER A 203 1.76 25.08 -1.26
N ALA A 204 0.62 25.24 -0.57
CA ALA A 204 -0.59 24.46 -0.87
C ALA A 204 -1.20 24.84 -2.23
N GLU A 205 -1.17 26.11 -2.62
CA GLU A 205 -1.63 26.55 -3.95
C GLU A 205 -0.75 25.96 -5.08
N GLU A 206 0.56 26.01 -4.92
CA GLU A 206 1.51 25.44 -5.87
C GLU A 206 1.36 23.91 -5.98
N ILE A 207 1.19 23.21 -4.83
CA ILE A 207 0.91 21.76 -4.79
C ILE A 207 -0.43 21.45 -5.47
N ALA A 208 -1.44 22.31 -5.28
CA ALA A 208 -2.74 22.13 -5.92
C ALA A 208 -2.67 22.25 -7.45
N ASP A 209 -1.88 23.20 -7.98
CA ASP A 209 -1.70 23.35 -9.41
C ASP A 209 -1.00 22.12 -10.04
N GLU A 210 0.07 21.62 -9.41
CA GLU A 210 0.75 20.38 -9.81
C GLU A 210 -0.17 19.16 -9.71
N ALA A 211 -0.93 19.05 -8.59
CA ALA A 211 -1.87 17.96 -8.39
C ALA A 211 -3.01 17.96 -9.41
N ARG A 212 -3.50 19.16 -9.78
CA ARG A 212 -4.54 19.32 -10.80
C ARG A 212 -4.08 18.80 -12.15
N GLU A 213 -2.86 19.09 -12.56
CA GLU A 213 -2.32 18.59 -13.81
C GLU A 213 -2.22 17.05 -13.79
N ALA A 214 -1.78 16.47 -12.68
CA ALA A 214 -1.67 15.02 -12.51
C ALA A 214 -3.04 14.31 -12.45
N LEU A 215 -4.07 15.00 -11.90
CA LEU A 215 -5.37 14.40 -11.56
C LEU A 215 -6.53 14.85 -12.47
N THR A 216 -6.28 15.46 -13.64
CA THR A 216 -7.35 15.89 -14.54
C THR A 216 -7.69 14.88 -15.63
N GLY A 217 -8.97 14.77 -15.94
CA GLY A 217 -9.50 14.04 -17.08
C GLY A 217 -9.06 12.57 -17.11
N LYS A 218 -8.55 12.12 -18.26
CA LYS A 218 -8.12 10.74 -18.51
C LYS A 218 -6.98 10.29 -17.57
N ARG A 219 -6.11 11.20 -17.14
CA ARG A 219 -4.98 10.88 -16.24
C ARG A 219 -5.50 10.39 -14.88
N PHE A 220 -6.50 11.08 -14.32
CA PHE A 220 -7.14 10.64 -13.06
C PHE A 220 -7.76 9.25 -13.18
N LEU A 221 -8.50 8.98 -14.26
CA LEU A 221 -9.12 7.66 -14.46
C LEU A 221 -8.09 6.55 -14.58
N ILE A 222 -6.97 6.80 -15.26
CA ILE A 222 -5.87 5.84 -15.38
C ILE A 222 -5.22 5.63 -14.01
N ALA A 223 -4.91 6.70 -13.27
CA ALA A 223 -4.29 6.61 -11.96
C ALA A 223 -5.19 5.87 -10.96
N MET A 224 -6.48 6.19 -10.91
CA MET A 224 -7.46 5.49 -10.07
C MET A 224 -7.62 4.03 -10.49
N GLY A 225 -7.69 3.76 -11.81
CA GLY A 225 -7.73 2.39 -12.34
C GLY A 225 -6.50 1.57 -11.94
N LEU A 226 -5.30 2.16 -11.96
CA LEU A 226 -4.06 1.51 -11.53
C LEU A 226 -4.04 1.28 -10.02
N ALA A 227 -4.54 2.23 -9.22
CA ALA A 227 -4.68 2.07 -7.76
C ALA A 227 -5.64 0.92 -7.40
N LEU A 228 -6.78 0.85 -8.06
CA LEU A 228 -7.73 -0.25 -7.90
C LEU A 228 -7.17 -1.57 -8.40
N ALA A 229 -6.47 -1.58 -9.55
CA ALA A 229 -5.85 -2.78 -10.09
C ALA A 229 -4.79 -3.35 -9.14
N ASN A 230 -3.95 -2.50 -8.52
CA ASN A 230 -2.99 -2.92 -7.51
C ASN A 230 -3.69 -3.68 -6.36
N TRP A 231 -4.71 -3.09 -5.73
CA TRP A 231 -5.39 -3.72 -4.62
C TRP A 231 -6.19 -4.96 -5.01
N LEU A 232 -6.89 -4.93 -6.16
CA LEU A 232 -7.66 -6.08 -6.63
C LEU A 232 -6.77 -7.26 -7.02
N LEU A 233 -5.61 -7.01 -7.62
CA LEU A 233 -4.63 -8.06 -7.90
C LEU A 233 -4.08 -8.67 -6.62
N ASP A 234 -3.80 -7.87 -5.61
CA ASP A 234 -3.31 -8.34 -4.34
C ASP A 234 -4.38 -9.16 -3.57
N ILE A 235 -5.65 -8.72 -3.58
CA ILE A 235 -6.77 -9.52 -3.08
C ILE A 235 -6.92 -10.83 -3.87
N PHE A 236 -6.71 -10.77 -5.18
CA PHE A 236 -6.73 -11.96 -6.03
C PHE A 236 -5.62 -12.95 -5.68
N VAL A 237 -4.43 -12.48 -5.29
CA VAL A 237 -3.37 -13.34 -4.73
C VAL A 237 -3.91 -14.10 -3.51
N LEU A 238 -4.50 -13.41 -2.55
CA LEU A 238 -5.08 -14.04 -1.37
C LEU A 238 -6.16 -15.08 -1.75
N TYR A 239 -7.04 -14.74 -2.71
CA TYR A 239 -8.05 -15.67 -3.23
C TYR A 239 -7.45 -16.92 -3.85
N LEU A 240 -6.38 -16.77 -4.64
CA LEU A 240 -5.66 -17.89 -5.25
C LEU A 240 -5.06 -18.85 -4.21
N PHE A 241 -4.59 -18.34 -3.07
CA PHE A 241 -4.11 -19.19 -1.98
C PHE A 241 -5.24 -19.98 -1.32
N PHE A 242 -6.44 -19.41 -1.16
CA PHE A 242 -7.61 -20.18 -0.72
C PHE A 242 -7.97 -21.27 -1.74
N LEU A 243 -8.01 -20.93 -3.02
CA LEU A 243 -8.29 -21.90 -4.09
C LEU A 243 -7.22 -23.00 -4.18
N ALA A 244 -5.95 -22.66 -3.98
CA ALA A 244 -4.86 -23.62 -3.99
C ALA A 244 -5.03 -24.72 -2.91
N LEU A 245 -5.71 -24.39 -1.82
CA LEU A 245 -6.06 -25.30 -0.73
C LEU A 245 -7.44 -25.97 -0.92
N GLY A 246 -8.06 -25.83 -2.10
CA GLY A 246 -9.36 -26.41 -2.41
C GLY A 246 -10.56 -25.73 -1.76
N HIS A 247 -10.38 -24.51 -1.21
CA HIS A 247 -11.44 -23.76 -0.56
C HIS A 247 -11.90 -22.56 -1.38
N HIS A 248 -13.20 -22.48 -1.67
CA HIS A 248 -13.83 -21.36 -2.35
C HIS A 248 -14.31 -20.32 -1.35
N GLN A 249 -13.43 -19.39 -0.97
CA GLN A 249 -13.82 -18.29 -0.11
C GLN A 249 -14.69 -17.28 -0.87
N HIS A 250 -15.74 -16.76 -0.23
CA HIS A 250 -16.58 -15.72 -0.81
C HIS A 250 -15.77 -14.46 -1.10
N PHE A 251 -15.78 -14.00 -2.36
CA PHE A 251 -14.96 -12.87 -2.78
C PHE A 251 -15.28 -11.57 -2.00
N GLY A 252 -16.57 -11.33 -1.69
CA GLY A 252 -16.96 -10.20 -0.85
C GLY A 252 -16.33 -10.23 0.55
N ALA A 253 -16.22 -11.44 1.15
CA ALA A 253 -15.53 -11.61 2.42
C ALA A 253 -14.05 -11.23 2.34
N LEU A 254 -13.38 -11.58 1.22
CA LEU A 254 -11.98 -11.23 1.00
C LEU A 254 -11.80 -9.72 0.80
N LEU A 255 -12.70 -9.04 0.10
CA LEU A 255 -12.67 -7.57 -0.04
C LEU A 255 -12.74 -6.91 1.34
N VAL A 256 -13.65 -7.35 2.21
CA VAL A 256 -13.80 -6.83 3.57
C VAL A 256 -12.57 -7.18 4.42
N ALA A 257 -12.17 -8.46 4.44
CA ALA A 257 -11.03 -8.93 5.25
C ALA A 257 -9.75 -8.17 4.91
N TYR A 258 -9.48 -8.04 3.62
CA TYR A 258 -8.29 -7.40 3.09
C TYR A 258 -8.26 -5.91 3.43
N ALA A 259 -9.35 -5.20 3.17
CA ALA A 259 -9.41 -3.77 3.45
C ALA A 259 -9.28 -3.49 4.96
N LEU A 260 -9.95 -4.26 5.82
CA LEU A 260 -9.82 -4.14 7.27
C LEU A 260 -8.40 -4.42 7.75
N ALA A 261 -7.74 -5.44 7.20
CA ALA A 261 -6.36 -5.78 7.57
C ALA A 261 -5.38 -4.65 7.23
N ASN A 262 -5.53 -4.04 6.04
CA ASN A 262 -4.67 -2.94 5.61
C ASN A 262 -4.98 -1.63 6.37
N MET A 263 -6.25 -1.35 6.69
CA MET A 263 -6.62 -0.23 7.56
C MET A 263 -6.06 -0.39 8.98
N ALA A 264 -6.10 -1.61 9.52
CA ALA A 264 -5.49 -1.92 10.82
C ALA A 264 -3.96 -1.79 10.80
N ALA A 265 -3.31 -2.14 9.70
CA ALA A 265 -1.86 -1.98 9.50
C ALA A 265 -1.40 -0.52 9.45
N ALA A 266 -2.30 0.43 9.12
CA ALA A 266 -2.00 1.86 9.17
C ALA A 266 -1.75 2.35 10.61
N ILE A 267 -2.22 1.63 11.63
CA ILE A 267 -1.92 1.90 13.04
C ILE A 267 -0.53 1.30 13.33
N PRO A 268 0.49 2.11 13.68
CA PRO A 268 1.88 1.65 13.80
C PRO A 268 2.14 0.91 15.13
N LEU A 269 1.36 -0.15 15.41
CA LEU A 269 1.53 -0.96 16.61
C LEU A 269 2.69 -1.96 16.46
N THR A 270 2.88 -2.50 15.26
CA THR A 270 3.95 -3.45 14.96
C THR A 270 4.62 -3.06 13.63
N PRO A 271 5.92 -3.42 13.43
CA PRO A 271 6.57 -3.19 12.15
C PRO A 271 5.76 -3.85 11.02
N ALA A 272 5.37 -3.07 10.02
CA ALA A 272 4.60 -3.53 8.85
C ALA A 272 3.29 -4.28 9.17
N GLY A 273 2.69 -4.03 10.34
CA GLY A 273 1.45 -4.69 10.76
C GLY A 273 1.59 -6.19 11.01
N LEU A 274 2.82 -6.71 11.22
CA LEU A 274 3.06 -8.13 11.47
C LEU A 274 2.26 -8.62 12.69
N GLY A 275 1.57 -9.74 12.53
CA GLY A 275 0.63 -10.31 13.48
C GLY A 275 -0.78 -9.71 13.38
N PHE A 276 -0.92 -8.42 13.19
CA PHE A 276 -2.23 -7.74 13.09
C PHE A 276 -2.93 -8.03 11.76
N VAL A 277 -2.21 -7.90 10.66
CA VAL A 277 -2.72 -8.21 9.31
C VAL A 277 -3.14 -9.66 9.23
N GLU A 278 -2.27 -10.56 9.67
CA GLU A 278 -2.53 -12.01 9.67
C GLU A 278 -3.75 -12.36 10.54
N ALA A 279 -3.80 -11.84 11.76
CA ALA A 279 -4.91 -12.09 12.67
C ALA A 279 -6.24 -11.58 12.11
N THR A 280 -6.25 -10.39 11.48
CA THR A 280 -7.44 -9.80 10.87
C THR A 280 -7.90 -10.62 9.66
N LEU A 281 -6.98 -10.95 8.74
CA LEU A 281 -7.29 -11.75 7.55
C LEU A 281 -7.85 -13.13 7.93
N ILE A 282 -7.19 -13.82 8.88
CA ILE A 282 -7.65 -15.12 9.36
C ILE A 282 -9.01 -14.98 10.07
N GLY A 283 -9.12 -14.05 11.03
CA GLY A 283 -10.32 -13.88 11.82
C GLY A 283 -11.56 -13.56 10.98
N VAL A 284 -11.43 -12.63 10.02
CA VAL A 284 -12.53 -12.26 9.12
C VAL A 284 -12.85 -13.42 8.17
N SER A 285 -11.85 -14.09 7.59
CA SER A 285 -12.09 -15.24 6.70
C SER A 285 -12.82 -16.38 7.42
N VAL A 286 -12.47 -16.67 8.67
CA VAL A 286 -13.16 -17.65 9.49
C VAL A 286 -14.59 -17.21 9.84
N ALA A 287 -14.79 -15.93 10.17
CA ALA A 287 -16.13 -15.38 10.42
C ALA A 287 -17.05 -15.48 9.20
N PHE A 288 -16.49 -15.51 7.99
CA PHE A 288 -17.19 -15.75 6.74
C PHE A 288 -17.20 -17.24 6.28
N GLY A 289 -16.91 -18.18 7.19
CA GLY A 289 -17.09 -19.61 6.99
C GLY A 289 -15.87 -20.38 6.49
N ALA A 290 -14.69 -19.76 6.39
CA ALA A 290 -13.47 -20.52 6.11
C ALA A 290 -13.09 -21.43 7.29
N PRO A 291 -12.72 -22.70 7.06
CA PRO A 291 -12.07 -23.50 8.09
C PRO A 291 -10.80 -22.80 8.58
N ARG A 292 -10.60 -22.78 9.91
CA ARG A 292 -9.48 -22.04 10.51
C ARG A 292 -8.13 -22.48 9.96
N GLU A 293 -7.93 -23.78 9.80
CA GLU A 293 -6.70 -24.38 9.29
C GLU A 293 -6.41 -23.89 7.86
N VAL A 294 -7.43 -23.85 7.01
CA VAL A 294 -7.32 -23.34 5.62
C VAL A 294 -7.01 -21.85 5.63
N ALA A 295 -7.71 -21.06 6.46
CA ALA A 295 -7.49 -19.62 6.55
C ALA A 295 -6.07 -19.29 7.00
N VAL A 296 -5.54 -20.01 8.00
CA VAL A 296 -4.15 -19.83 8.48
C VAL A 296 -3.16 -20.11 7.36
N VAL A 297 -3.25 -21.25 6.69
CA VAL A 297 -2.31 -21.63 5.63
C VAL A 297 -2.41 -20.70 4.42
N ALA A 298 -3.63 -20.35 4.00
CA ALA A 298 -3.86 -19.41 2.88
C ALA A 298 -3.26 -18.04 3.16
N VAL A 299 -3.52 -17.47 4.34
CA VAL A 299 -3.00 -16.15 4.74
C VAL A 299 -1.49 -16.18 4.88
N LEU A 300 -0.90 -17.22 5.47
CA LEU A 300 0.55 -17.33 5.57
C LEU A 300 1.22 -17.47 4.19
N GLY A 301 0.63 -18.26 3.29
CA GLY A 301 1.09 -18.37 1.90
C GLY A 301 1.00 -17.04 1.14
N TYR A 302 -0.12 -16.36 1.26
CA TYR A 302 -0.30 -15.00 0.73
C TYR A 302 0.78 -14.04 1.26
N ARG A 303 1.01 -13.99 2.58
CA ARG A 303 2.04 -13.12 3.19
C ARG A 303 3.45 -13.46 2.76
N LEU A 304 3.72 -14.75 2.49
CA LEU A 304 5.01 -15.14 1.94
C LEU A 304 5.27 -14.46 0.59
N VAL A 305 4.25 -14.37 -0.26
CA VAL A 305 4.35 -13.78 -1.60
C VAL A 305 4.25 -12.25 -1.56
N ASN A 306 3.28 -11.69 -0.82
CA ASN A 306 3.02 -10.25 -0.79
C ASN A 306 4.03 -9.46 0.08
N PHE A 307 4.50 -10.07 1.15
CA PHE A 307 5.36 -9.37 2.11
C PHE A 307 6.82 -9.82 2.03
N TRP A 308 7.08 -11.13 2.15
CA TRP A 308 8.45 -11.65 2.29
C TRP A 308 9.22 -11.70 0.98
N LEU A 309 8.56 -12.08 -0.11
CA LEU A 309 9.20 -12.20 -1.43
C LEU A 309 9.68 -10.84 -1.99
N PRO A 310 8.96 -9.71 -1.84
CA PRO A 310 9.42 -8.40 -2.30
C PRO A 310 10.62 -7.84 -1.51
N LEU A 311 10.86 -8.26 -0.26
CA LEU A 311 11.96 -7.73 0.56
C LEU A 311 13.35 -7.95 -0.05
N PRO A 312 13.74 -9.17 -0.52
CA PRO A 312 14.98 -9.38 -1.26
C PRO A 312 15.09 -8.50 -2.52
N VAL A 313 14.00 -8.35 -3.27
CA VAL A 313 13.96 -7.49 -4.47
C VAL A 313 14.21 -6.04 -4.08
N GLY A 314 13.56 -5.57 -3.00
CA GLY A 314 13.80 -4.24 -2.42
C GLY A 314 15.25 -4.04 -1.96
N LEU A 315 15.88 -5.07 -1.40
CA LEU A 315 17.29 -5.03 -0.99
C LEU A 315 18.22 -4.85 -2.20
N VAL A 316 17.99 -5.60 -3.27
CA VAL A 316 18.75 -5.46 -4.52
C VAL A 316 18.55 -4.06 -5.11
N ALA A 317 17.30 -3.58 -5.18
CA ALA A 317 16.98 -2.25 -5.65
C ALA A 317 17.69 -1.15 -4.83
N TYR A 318 17.68 -1.28 -3.50
CA TYR A 318 18.33 -0.34 -2.58
C TYR A 318 19.86 -0.31 -2.74
N ILE A 319 20.49 -1.48 -2.89
CA ILE A 319 21.94 -1.57 -3.13
C ILE A 319 22.30 -0.91 -4.46
N HIS A 320 21.54 -1.25 -5.50
CA HIS A 320 21.78 -0.68 -6.84
C HIS A 320 21.60 0.83 -6.86
N SER A 321 20.54 1.36 -6.22
CA SER A 321 20.29 2.80 -6.14
C SER A 321 21.42 3.56 -5.40
N ARG A 322 22.18 2.90 -4.54
CA ARG A 322 23.34 3.49 -3.87
C ARG A 322 24.64 3.40 -4.68
N ALA A 323 24.74 2.39 -5.53
CA ALA A 323 25.95 2.16 -6.33
C ALA A 323 26.01 3.04 -7.58
N THR A 324 24.87 3.55 -8.06
CA THR A 324 24.83 4.46 -9.21
C THR A 324 25.25 5.87 -8.74
N PRO A 325 26.38 6.42 -9.23
CA PRO A 325 26.77 7.79 -8.93
C PRO A 325 25.70 8.75 -9.47
N SER A 326 25.38 9.82 -8.74
CA SER A 326 24.63 10.95 -9.30
C SER A 326 25.48 11.56 -10.40
N GLU A 327 25.01 11.57 -11.64
CA GLU A 327 25.61 12.48 -12.65
C GLU A 327 25.49 13.90 -12.12
N PRO A 328 26.60 14.68 -12.09
CA PRO A 328 26.51 16.07 -11.66
C PRO A 328 25.63 16.85 -12.64
N ALA A 329 24.70 17.62 -12.08
CA ALA A 329 23.76 18.48 -12.83
C ALA A 329 24.46 19.67 -13.54
N ASP A 330 25.79 19.71 -13.59
CA ASP A 330 26.59 20.81 -14.09
C ASP A 330 27.13 20.59 -15.52
N ALA A 331 26.51 19.70 -16.31
CA ALA A 331 26.96 19.46 -17.70
C ALA A 331 25.86 19.83 -18.73
N ALA A 332 25.20 20.97 -18.55
CA ALA A 332 24.38 21.59 -19.63
C ALA A 332 24.40 23.13 -19.54
#